data_e3cc5f7a7e35fb45a690235c54aadb61
#
_entry.id   e3cc5f7a7e35fb45a690235c54aadb61
#
_cell.length_a   1.000
_cell.length_b   1.000
_cell.length_c   1.000
_cell.angle_alpha   90.00
_cell.angle_beta   90.00
_cell.angle_gamma   90.00
#
_symmetry.space_group_name_H-M   'P 1'
#
loop_
_entity.id
_entity.type
_entity.pdbx_description
1 polymer ?
#
loop_
_entity_poly.entity_id
_entity_poly.type
_entity_poly.pdbx_seq_one_letter_code
_entity_poly.pdbx_strand_id
1 'polypeptide(L)'
;MSVCDVKLYIGNSNVLQLGTTDDPVANSITGTTDTGATVTGTIYDMDDAEVTGETWPVTLSHNSGGIYQAVLSDSLSLTEHTNYQIVINATGSAGENGKWTVVKKAEVRECE
;
A
#
# COMPACT_ATOMS: atom_id res chain seq x y z
N MET A 1 -7.99 -2.35 13.89
CA MET A 1 -7.88 -2.70 12.46
C MET A 1 -7.02 -1.65 11.76
N SER A 2 -6.18 -2.06 10.82
CA SER A 2 -5.28 -1.16 10.12
C SER A 2 -5.96 -0.62 8.85
N VAL A 3 -5.82 0.68 8.57
CA VAL A 3 -6.25 1.29 7.31
C VAL A 3 -5.44 0.73 6.13
N CYS A 4 -4.22 0.29 6.40
CA CYS A 4 -3.29 -0.22 5.42
C CYS A 4 -3.17 -1.73 5.57
N ASP A 5 -3.61 -2.49 4.57
CA ASP A 5 -3.56 -3.96 4.58
C ASP A 5 -2.64 -4.42 3.44
N VAL A 6 -1.47 -4.95 3.81
CA VAL A 6 -0.47 -5.39 2.85
C VAL A 6 0.19 -6.67 3.34
N LYS A 7 0.35 -7.61 2.40
CA LYS A 7 1.14 -8.82 2.61
C LYS A 7 2.20 -8.89 1.52
N LEU A 8 3.41 -9.29 1.87
CA LEU A 8 4.51 -9.42 0.92
C LEU A 8 4.88 -10.89 0.77
N TYR A 9 4.52 -11.47 -0.37
CA TYR A 9 4.89 -12.84 -0.72
C TYR A 9 5.86 -12.81 -1.91
N ILE A 10 6.98 -13.47 -1.74
CA ILE A 10 8.03 -13.54 -2.77
C ILE A 10 7.51 -14.30 -3.99
N GLY A 11 7.71 -13.73 -5.17
CA GLY A 11 7.29 -14.36 -6.43
C GLY A 11 5.79 -14.32 -6.70
N ASN A 12 5.05 -13.54 -5.93
CA ASN A 12 3.59 -13.39 -6.11
C ASN A 12 3.25 -11.94 -6.45
N SER A 13 2.11 -11.74 -7.10
CA SER A 13 1.54 -10.41 -7.27
C SER A 13 0.90 -10.00 -5.95
N ASN A 14 1.53 -9.05 -5.27
CA ASN A 14 1.05 -8.55 -3.98
C ASN A 14 0.12 -7.36 -4.22
N VAL A 15 -0.79 -7.14 -3.27
CA VAL A 15 -1.75 -6.03 -3.35
C VAL A 15 -1.44 -5.03 -2.26
N LEU A 16 -1.24 -3.75 -2.65
CA LEU A 16 -1.26 -2.64 -1.71
C LEU A 16 -2.70 -2.18 -1.55
N GLN A 17 -3.13 -1.99 -0.32
CA GLN A 17 -4.48 -1.51 -0.04
C GLN A 17 -4.45 -0.43 1.04
N LEU A 18 -5.16 0.65 0.77
CA LEU A 18 -5.44 1.69 1.76
C LEU A 18 -6.95 1.77 1.94
N GLY A 19 -7.39 1.65 3.19
CA GLY A 19 -8.79 1.60 3.53
C GLY A 19 -9.36 0.19 3.52
N THR A 20 -10.34 -0.04 4.36
CA THR A 20 -11.08 -1.31 4.45
C THR A 20 -12.57 -0.98 4.54
N THR A 21 -13.42 -2.02 4.47
CA THR A 21 -14.87 -1.84 4.61
C THR A 21 -15.22 -1.20 5.95
N ASP A 22 -14.52 -1.56 7.02
CA ASP A 22 -14.77 -1.04 8.37
C ASP A 22 -14.02 0.26 8.66
N ASP A 23 -12.96 0.54 7.90
CA ASP A 23 -12.09 1.71 8.10
C ASP A 23 -11.71 2.31 6.74
N PRO A 24 -12.68 2.87 6.01
CA PRO A 24 -12.39 3.47 4.70
C PRO A 24 -11.55 4.75 4.83
N VAL A 25 -10.89 5.13 3.74
CA VAL A 25 -10.19 6.40 3.68
C VAL A 25 -11.21 7.53 3.81
N ALA A 26 -11.00 8.41 4.78
CA ALA A 26 -11.88 9.54 5.04
C ALA A 26 -11.16 10.85 4.77
N ASN A 27 -11.93 11.83 4.29
CA ASN A 27 -11.46 13.20 4.15
C ASN A 27 -11.22 13.77 5.55
N SER A 28 -10.00 14.24 5.83
CA SER A 28 -9.62 14.71 7.15
C SER A 28 -10.28 16.04 7.53
N ILE A 29 -10.84 16.76 6.57
CA ILE A 29 -11.51 18.03 6.80
C ILE A 29 -12.98 17.80 7.11
N THR A 30 -13.68 16.97 6.31
CA THR A 30 -15.12 16.75 6.45
C THR A 30 -15.48 15.52 7.26
N GLY A 31 -14.53 14.56 7.42
CA GLY A 31 -14.76 13.28 8.09
C GLY A 31 -15.56 12.29 7.27
N THR A 32 -15.91 12.62 6.03
CA THR A 32 -16.68 11.73 5.15
C THR A 32 -15.72 10.84 4.34
N THR A 33 -16.24 9.70 3.86
CA THR A 33 -15.48 8.79 3.00
C THR A 33 -14.98 9.54 1.76
N ASP A 34 -13.68 9.43 1.49
CA ASP A 34 -13.05 10.09 0.34
C ASP A 34 -12.92 9.11 -0.81
N THR A 35 -13.65 9.36 -1.89
CA THR A 35 -13.64 8.54 -3.11
C THR A 35 -12.84 9.17 -4.25
N GLY A 36 -12.30 10.36 -4.05
CA GLY A 36 -11.55 11.10 -5.07
C GLY A 36 -10.11 11.41 -4.69
N ALA A 37 -9.54 10.70 -3.72
CA ALA A 37 -8.15 10.91 -3.31
C ALA A 37 -7.18 10.38 -4.36
N THR A 38 -6.00 11.00 -4.43
CA THR A 38 -4.86 10.47 -5.18
C THR A 38 -3.98 9.71 -4.20
N VAL A 39 -3.85 8.40 -4.40
CA VAL A 39 -3.12 7.51 -3.48
C VAL A 39 -1.99 6.83 -4.23
N THR A 40 -0.79 6.89 -3.67
CA THR A 40 0.39 6.25 -4.24
C THR A 40 1.13 5.45 -3.17
N GLY A 41 1.87 4.41 -3.59
CA GLY A 41 2.62 3.56 -2.68
C GLY A 41 4.01 3.25 -3.21
N THR A 42 4.95 3.10 -2.29
CA THR A 42 6.34 2.73 -2.58
C THR A 42 6.82 1.77 -1.50
N ILE A 43 7.60 0.76 -1.90
CA ILE A 43 8.22 -0.17 -0.96
C ILE A 43 9.72 0.10 -0.91
N TYR A 44 10.22 0.33 0.31
CA TYR A 44 11.64 0.53 0.59
C TYR A 44 12.17 -0.62 1.43
N ASP A 45 13.46 -0.93 1.28
CA ASP A 45 14.13 -1.79 2.25
C ASP A 45 14.38 -1.01 3.55
N MET A 46 15.01 -1.65 4.54
CA MET A 46 15.27 -0.99 5.82
C MET A 46 16.42 0.02 5.76
N ASP A 47 17.10 0.12 4.62
CA ASP A 47 18.12 1.14 4.33
C ASP A 47 17.56 2.30 3.51
N ASP A 48 16.22 2.39 3.37
CA ASP A 48 15.50 3.42 2.63
C ASP A 48 15.76 3.41 1.12
N ALA A 49 16.17 2.27 0.57
CA ALA A 49 16.31 2.07 -0.87
C ALA A 49 15.05 1.44 -1.45
N GLU A 50 14.60 1.94 -2.60
CA GLU A 50 13.43 1.39 -3.28
C GLU A 50 13.69 -0.05 -3.73
N VAL A 51 12.71 -0.92 -3.50
CA VAL A 51 12.79 -2.32 -3.96
C VAL A 51 12.71 -2.35 -5.49
N THR A 52 13.59 -3.11 -6.13
CA THR A 52 13.59 -3.25 -7.59
C THR A 52 12.51 -4.22 -8.06
N GLY A 53 12.14 -4.13 -9.33
CA GLY A 53 11.14 -4.99 -9.95
C GLY A 53 9.79 -4.32 -10.18
N GLU A 54 9.67 -3.04 -9.79
CA GLU A 54 8.46 -2.24 -10.02
C GLU A 54 8.87 -0.79 -10.29
N THR A 55 8.00 -0.04 -10.94
CA THR A 55 8.19 1.40 -11.13
C THR A 55 7.46 2.16 -10.02
N TRP A 56 8.21 2.89 -9.21
CA TRP A 56 7.67 3.62 -8.07
C TRP A 56 7.46 5.11 -8.38
N PRO A 57 6.47 5.74 -7.75
CA PRO A 57 5.41 5.13 -6.94
C PRO A 57 4.37 4.44 -7.82
N VAL A 58 3.69 3.43 -7.28
CA VAL A 58 2.52 2.86 -7.93
C VAL A 58 1.28 3.64 -7.50
N THR A 59 0.32 3.79 -8.41
CA THR A 59 -0.94 4.46 -8.11
C THR A 59 -1.96 3.44 -7.64
N LEU A 60 -2.55 3.67 -6.46
CA LEU A 60 -3.65 2.87 -5.95
C LEU A 60 -4.95 3.46 -6.49
N SER A 61 -5.70 2.65 -7.22
CA SER A 61 -6.97 3.06 -7.82
C SER A 61 -8.11 2.85 -6.82
N HIS A 62 -9.05 3.80 -6.81
CA HIS A 62 -10.25 3.66 -6.00
C HIS A 62 -11.07 2.48 -6.49
N ASN A 63 -11.34 1.54 -5.58
CA ASN A 63 -12.13 0.35 -5.89
C ASN A 63 -13.61 0.61 -5.55
N SER A 64 -13.92 0.83 -4.28
CA SER A 64 -15.27 1.19 -3.84
C SER A 64 -15.22 1.66 -2.39
N GLY A 65 -16.14 2.57 -2.01
CA GLY A 65 -16.35 2.93 -0.62
C GLY A 65 -15.11 3.46 0.12
N GLY A 66 -14.20 4.14 -0.56
CA GLY A 66 -12.98 4.67 0.06
C GLY A 66 -11.86 3.64 0.20
N ILE A 67 -11.90 2.56 -0.56
CA ILE A 67 -10.86 1.53 -0.59
C ILE A 67 -10.02 1.71 -1.85
N TYR A 68 -8.71 1.85 -1.69
CA TYR A 68 -7.76 2.06 -2.78
C TYR A 68 -6.81 0.88 -2.87
N GLN A 69 -6.58 0.36 -4.08
CA GLN A 69 -5.78 -0.84 -4.29
C GLN A 69 -4.86 -0.70 -5.50
N ALA A 70 -3.71 -1.37 -5.42
CA ALA A 70 -2.81 -1.57 -6.56
C ALA A 70 -2.24 -2.98 -6.49
N VAL A 71 -2.14 -3.64 -7.65
CA VAL A 71 -1.50 -4.95 -7.77
C VAL A 71 -0.06 -4.71 -8.18
N LEU A 72 0.87 -5.27 -7.42
CA LEU A 72 2.31 -5.13 -7.68
C LEU A 72 2.79 -6.25 -8.59
N SER A 73 3.91 -5.99 -9.29
CA SER A 73 4.57 -7.01 -10.11
C SER A 73 5.00 -8.19 -9.25
N ASP A 74 4.90 -9.40 -9.79
CA ASP A 74 5.42 -10.62 -9.17
C ASP A 74 6.95 -10.71 -9.27
N SER A 75 7.58 -9.75 -9.94
CA SER A 75 9.03 -9.67 -10.12
C SER A 75 9.74 -8.81 -9.07
N LEU A 76 9.05 -8.43 -8.00
CA LEU A 76 9.69 -7.66 -6.92
C LEU A 76 10.87 -8.43 -6.33
N SER A 77 11.99 -7.73 -6.15
CA SER A 77 13.21 -8.31 -5.59
C SER A 77 13.13 -8.31 -4.07
N LEU A 78 12.48 -9.33 -3.51
CA LEU A 78 12.28 -9.50 -2.07
C LEU A 78 13.15 -10.64 -1.55
N THR A 79 13.72 -10.46 -0.36
CA THR A 79 14.49 -11.48 0.34
C THR A 79 13.65 -12.04 1.48
N GLU A 80 13.58 -13.37 1.58
CA GLU A 80 12.82 -14.05 2.62
C GLU A 80 13.27 -13.66 4.01
N HIS A 81 12.31 -13.49 4.92
CA HIS A 81 12.51 -13.11 6.33
C HIS A 81 13.14 -11.72 6.51
N THR A 82 13.12 -10.89 5.48
CA THR A 82 13.62 -9.52 5.54
C THR A 82 12.46 -8.54 5.64
N ASN A 83 12.60 -7.55 6.51
CA ASN A 83 11.59 -6.50 6.68
C ASN A 83 11.71 -5.44 5.59
N TYR A 84 10.56 -4.96 5.15
CA TYR A 84 10.44 -3.88 4.18
C TYR A 84 9.48 -2.81 4.69
N GLN A 85 9.75 -1.56 4.31
CA GLN A 85 8.89 -0.44 4.64
C GLN A 85 7.93 -0.17 3.48
N ILE A 86 6.64 -0.18 3.77
CA ILE A 86 5.62 0.15 2.78
C ILE A 86 5.09 1.54 3.15
N VAL A 87 5.29 2.49 2.25
CA VAL A 87 4.88 3.88 2.46
C VAL A 87 3.75 4.19 1.49
N ILE A 88 2.61 4.57 2.02
CA ILE A 88 1.45 4.98 1.24
C ILE A 88 1.20 6.45 1.50
N ASN A 89 1.16 7.24 0.44
CA ASN A 89 0.87 8.67 0.49
C ASN A 89 -0.48 8.91 -0.19
N ALA A 90 -1.29 9.76 0.42
CA ALA A 90 -2.58 10.13 -0.14
C ALA A 90 -2.75 11.64 -0.12
N THR A 91 -3.27 12.19 -1.21
CA THR A 91 -3.76 13.57 -1.25
C THR A 91 -5.26 13.49 -1.41
N GLY A 92 -5.99 13.95 -0.42
CA GLY A 92 -7.45 13.91 -0.42
C GLY A 92 -8.04 14.85 -1.46
N SER A 93 -9.33 14.66 -1.74
CA SER A 93 -10.04 15.48 -2.71
C SER A 93 -10.12 16.96 -2.32
N ALA A 94 -9.94 17.28 -1.03
CA ALA A 94 -9.86 18.68 -0.55
C ALA A 94 -8.43 19.21 -0.45
N GLY A 95 -7.42 18.45 -0.92
CA GLY A 95 -6.02 18.85 -0.94
C GLY A 95 -5.23 18.51 0.32
N GLU A 96 -5.84 17.84 1.30
CA GLU A 96 -5.12 17.40 2.50
C GLU A 96 -4.23 16.21 2.20
N ASN A 97 -3.13 16.07 2.95
CA ASN A 97 -2.15 15.00 2.75
C ASN A 97 -2.17 14.03 3.93
N GLY A 98 -2.03 12.75 3.62
CA GLY A 98 -1.86 11.69 4.60
C GLY A 98 -0.71 10.77 4.21
N LYS A 99 -0.08 10.16 5.21
CA LYS A 99 1.02 9.23 4.99
C LYS A 99 0.91 8.09 5.98
N TRP A 100 0.99 6.87 5.48
CA TRP A 100 1.01 5.65 6.29
C TRP A 100 2.29 4.88 6.01
N THR A 101 2.94 4.42 7.07
CA THR A 101 4.13 3.58 6.95
C THR A 101 3.90 2.29 7.72
N VAL A 102 4.09 1.16 7.05
CA VAL A 102 3.92 -0.17 7.62
C VAL A 102 5.18 -0.98 7.33
N VAL A 103 5.67 -1.70 8.35
CA VAL A 103 6.79 -2.63 8.17
C VAL A 103 6.24 -4.04 8.06
N LYS A 104 6.58 -4.73 6.97
CA LYS A 104 6.18 -6.11 6.71
C LYS A 104 7.38 -6.96 6.34
N LYS A 105 7.37 -8.20 6.81
CA LYS A 105 8.39 -9.19 6.47
C LYS A 105 7.99 -9.91 5.19
N ALA A 106 8.94 -10.08 4.27
CA ALA A 106 8.71 -10.85 3.06
C ALA A 106 8.75 -12.35 3.37
N GLU A 107 7.82 -13.09 2.82
CA GLU A 107 7.65 -14.52 3.07
C GLU A 107 7.45 -15.27 1.76
N VAL A 108 7.78 -16.55 1.78
CA VAL A 108 7.43 -17.47 0.70
C VAL A 108 6.05 -18.05 1.02
N ARG A 109 5.13 -17.97 0.04
CA ARG A 109 3.81 -18.57 0.19
C ARG A 109 3.96 -20.08 0.11
N GLU A 110 3.50 -20.79 1.15
CA GLU A 110 3.55 -22.24 1.20
C GLU A 110 2.33 -22.85 0.53
N CYS A 111 2.55 -23.93 -0.19
CA CYS A 111 1.49 -24.77 -0.71
C CYS A 111 1.11 -25.83 0.31
N GLU A 112 -0.16 -25.92 0.59
CA GLU A 112 -0.69 -26.96 1.48
C GLU A 112 -1.45 -28.01 0.68
#